data_719b1f256981088f7534231d06de02f2
#
_entry.id   719b1f256981088f7534231d06de02f2
#
_cell.length_a   1.000
_cell.length_b   1.000
_cell.length_c   1.000
_cell.angle_alpha   90.00
_cell.angle_beta   90.00
_cell.angle_gamma   90.00
#
_symmetry.space_group_name_H-M   'P 1'
#
loop_
_entity.id
_entity.type
_entity.pdbx_description
1 polymer ?
#
loop_
_entity_poly.entity_id
_entity_poly.type
_entity_poly.pdbx_seq_one_letter_code
_entity_poly.pdbx_strand_id
1 'polypeptide(L)'
;MKKKEQNFIEQNGINVIKPKDPTYPTSIHKVRKKLPTIYHMGQLFDYDNGIAVVGTRRNSENGQLFAQNIGKLLSENNYKVVSGLATGIDTFAHSGCLENNGLTIAILAWFHELSPKPNKELLEKIVETGCALSENVFAPTKEPKYAFLKRDDIIAALSDAVVVVETRSKGGAKYTADIAKRKKIPVIISKINNNDTELQDGFDVLEQEGALVAKDEDDVIEIIK
;
A
#
# COMPACT_ATOMS: atom_id res chain seq x y z
N MET A 1 1.22 5.46 27.03
CA MET A 1 0.08 5.74 26.14
C MET A 1 -0.83 6.75 26.82
N LYS A 2 -1.30 7.79 26.12
CA LYS A 2 -2.20 8.79 26.70
C LYS A 2 -3.61 8.18 26.84
N LYS A 3 -4.37 8.52 27.88
CA LYS A 3 -5.73 8.01 28.12
C LYS A 3 -6.66 8.11 26.88
N LYS A 4 -6.56 9.22 26.12
CA LYS A 4 -7.32 9.42 24.87
C LYS A 4 -6.98 8.35 23.81
N GLU A 5 -5.70 8.01 23.70
CA GLU A 5 -5.22 7.01 22.73
C GLU A 5 -5.72 5.60 23.11
N GLN A 6 -5.63 5.25 24.37
CA GLN A 6 -6.10 3.98 24.87
C GLN A 6 -7.62 3.81 24.65
N ASN A 7 -8.41 4.82 24.97
CA ASN A 7 -9.86 4.79 24.74
C ASN A 7 -10.20 4.61 23.26
N PHE A 8 -9.47 5.30 22.35
CA PHE A 8 -9.69 5.16 20.91
C PHE A 8 -9.37 3.73 20.42
N ILE A 9 -8.27 3.16 20.89
CA ILE A 9 -7.85 1.79 20.57
C ILE A 9 -8.94 0.79 20.98
N GLU A 10 -9.41 0.88 22.23
CA GLU A 10 -10.43 -0.02 22.78
C GLU A 10 -11.77 0.12 22.04
N GLN A 11 -12.22 1.35 21.76
CA GLN A 11 -13.48 1.61 21.06
C GLN A 11 -13.50 1.15 19.61
N ASN A 12 -12.34 1.05 18.95
CA ASN A 12 -12.24 0.68 17.55
C ASN A 12 -11.67 -0.74 17.35
N GLY A 13 -11.52 -1.54 18.40
CA GLY A 13 -11.01 -2.90 18.28
C GLY A 13 -9.59 -3.00 17.71
N ILE A 14 -8.74 -1.99 17.99
CA ILE A 14 -7.37 -1.94 17.48
C ILE A 14 -6.46 -2.78 18.37
N ASN A 15 -5.76 -3.74 17.79
CA ASN A 15 -4.72 -4.52 18.45
C ASN A 15 -3.39 -3.76 18.44
N VAL A 16 -2.65 -3.84 19.53
CA VAL A 16 -1.31 -3.22 19.67
C VAL A 16 -0.25 -4.30 19.58
N ILE A 17 0.44 -4.38 18.45
CA ILE A 17 1.43 -5.42 18.16
C ILE A 17 2.83 -4.85 18.35
N LYS A 18 3.59 -5.42 19.27
CA LYS A 18 4.96 -5.02 19.57
C LYS A 18 5.97 -5.90 18.82
N PRO A 19 7.22 -5.45 18.63
CA PRO A 19 8.23 -6.19 17.86
C PRO A 19 8.54 -7.62 18.31
N LYS A 20 8.17 -7.99 19.55
CA LYS A 20 8.37 -9.34 20.11
C LYS A 20 7.15 -10.23 20.04
N ASP A 21 6.02 -9.69 19.59
CA ASP A 21 4.78 -10.45 19.50
C ASP A 21 4.84 -11.43 18.31
N PRO A 22 4.33 -12.65 18.46
CA PRO A 22 4.37 -13.66 17.39
C PRO A 22 3.69 -13.22 16.09
N THR A 23 2.72 -12.33 16.18
CA THR A 23 1.97 -11.77 15.04
C THR A 23 2.61 -10.53 14.42
N TYR A 24 3.83 -10.13 14.90
CA TYR A 24 4.52 -8.97 14.37
C TYR A 24 4.97 -9.21 12.92
N PRO A 25 4.69 -8.30 11.97
CA PRO A 25 5.14 -8.43 10.58
C PRO A 25 6.67 -8.30 10.49
N THR A 26 7.37 -9.44 10.54
CA THR A 26 8.83 -9.49 10.63
C THR A 26 9.52 -8.86 9.42
N SER A 27 8.87 -8.84 8.27
CA SER A 27 9.38 -8.21 7.04
C SER A 27 9.69 -6.71 7.19
N ILE A 28 9.13 -6.03 8.20
CA ILE A 28 9.47 -4.63 8.52
C ILE A 28 10.98 -4.46 8.82
N HIS A 29 11.67 -5.52 9.25
CA HIS A 29 13.14 -5.52 9.38
C HIS A 29 13.86 -5.21 8.06
N LYS A 30 13.26 -5.53 6.93
CA LYS A 30 13.85 -5.24 5.61
C LYS A 30 14.10 -3.73 5.43
N VAL A 31 13.27 -2.86 6.02
CA VAL A 31 13.30 -1.41 5.80
C VAL A 31 13.64 -0.59 7.04
N ARG A 32 13.49 -1.14 8.24
CA ARG A 32 13.66 -0.42 9.51
C ARG A 32 14.66 -1.11 10.44
N LYS A 33 15.68 -0.35 10.89
CA LYS A 33 16.60 -0.82 11.94
C LYS A 33 15.94 -0.86 13.32
N LYS A 34 15.12 0.17 13.63
CA LYS A 34 14.33 0.23 14.86
C LYS A 34 12.88 -0.07 14.51
N LEU A 35 12.37 -1.17 15.02
CA LEU A 35 11.02 -1.62 14.77
C LEU A 35 10.00 -0.79 15.56
N PRO A 36 8.96 -0.28 14.91
CA PRO A 36 7.88 0.42 15.58
C PRO A 36 6.91 -0.54 16.28
N THR A 37 6.09 -0.02 17.17
CA THR A 37 4.83 -0.66 17.53
C THR A 37 3.87 -0.53 16.35
N ILE A 38 3.16 -1.60 16.00
CA ILE A 38 2.14 -1.60 14.95
C ILE A 38 0.76 -1.65 15.59
N TYR A 39 -0.09 -0.75 15.20
CA TYR A 39 -1.52 -0.77 15.47
C TYR A 39 -2.21 -1.50 14.34
N HIS A 40 -3.08 -2.44 14.67
CA HIS A 40 -3.72 -3.36 13.73
C HIS A 40 -5.22 -3.37 13.93
N MET A 41 -5.99 -3.23 12.86
CA MET A 41 -7.45 -3.34 12.83
C MET A 41 -7.85 -4.38 11.77
N GLY A 42 -8.80 -5.25 12.08
CA GLY A 42 -9.29 -6.30 11.19
C GLY A 42 -8.76 -7.68 11.53
N GLN A 43 -8.69 -8.56 10.52
CA GLN A 43 -8.31 -9.95 10.69
C GLN A 43 -6.79 -10.13 10.84
N LEU A 44 -6.38 -11.05 11.73
CA LEU A 44 -4.98 -11.44 11.89
C LEU A 44 -4.67 -12.62 10.96
N PHE A 45 -3.68 -12.46 10.12
CA PHE A 45 -3.15 -13.49 9.23
C PHE A 45 -1.65 -13.26 8.98
N ASP A 46 -0.98 -14.17 8.29
CA ASP A 46 0.38 -13.93 7.84
C ASP A 46 0.43 -12.79 6.79
N TYR A 47 1.59 -12.15 6.66
CA TYR A 47 1.81 -11.04 5.73
C TYR A 47 2.58 -11.48 4.47
N ASP A 48 2.73 -12.79 4.25
CA ASP A 48 3.43 -13.33 3.09
C ASP A 48 2.60 -13.16 1.81
N ASN A 49 3.24 -13.25 0.65
CA ASN A 49 2.62 -13.07 -0.66
C ASN A 49 1.92 -11.71 -0.84
N GLY A 50 2.44 -10.67 -0.20
CA GLY A 50 1.96 -9.31 -0.40
C GLY A 50 2.52 -8.70 -1.68
N ILE A 51 1.68 -8.07 -2.50
CA ILE A 51 2.10 -7.27 -3.64
C ILE A 51 1.61 -5.85 -3.45
N ALA A 52 2.53 -4.89 -3.44
CA ALA A 52 2.14 -3.49 -3.37
C ALA A 52 1.57 -3.04 -4.71
N VAL A 53 0.42 -2.36 -4.69
CA VAL A 53 -0.12 -1.64 -5.84
C VAL A 53 -0.28 -0.19 -5.44
N VAL A 54 0.53 0.68 -6.03
CA VAL A 54 0.61 2.10 -5.66
C VAL A 54 0.57 3.00 -6.89
N GLY A 55 0.17 4.25 -6.68
CA GLY A 55 0.17 5.21 -7.78
C GLY A 55 -0.27 6.61 -7.38
N THR A 56 -0.55 7.41 -8.40
CA THR A 56 -0.99 8.78 -8.24
C THR A 56 -2.40 8.87 -7.64
N ARG A 57 -2.66 9.95 -6.91
CA ARG A 57 -4.00 10.30 -6.41
C ARG A 57 -4.90 10.91 -7.49
N ARG A 58 -4.32 11.31 -8.63
CA ARG A 58 -4.98 11.88 -9.80
C ARG A 58 -4.63 11.02 -11.01
N ASN A 59 -5.24 9.87 -11.06
CA ASN A 59 -5.03 8.87 -12.10
C ASN A 59 -5.88 9.16 -13.35
N SER A 60 -5.44 8.59 -14.47
CA SER A 60 -6.24 8.50 -15.68
C SER A 60 -7.35 7.44 -15.55
N GLU A 61 -8.30 7.43 -16.47
CA GLU A 61 -9.31 6.35 -16.57
C GLU A 61 -8.64 4.99 -16.84
N ASN A 62 -7.61 4.95 -17.67
CA ASN A 62 -6.86 3.73 -17.95
C ASN A 62 -6.10 3.26 -16.72
N GLY A 63 -5.51 4.18 -15.94
CA GLY A 63 -4.84 3.87 -14.68
C GLY A 63 -5.79 3.33 -13.62
N GLN A 64 -7.03 3.88 -13.57
CA GLN A 64 -8.09 3.36 -12.73
C GLN A 64 -8.42 1.91 -13.08
N LEU A 65 -8.71 1.65 -14.36
CA LEU A 65 -9.08 0.32 -14.84
C LEU A 65 -7.97 -0.70 -14.59
N PHE A 66 -6.73 -0.34 -14.91
CA PHE A 66 -5.57 -1.18 -14.64
C PHE A 66 -5.45 -1.51 -13.15
N ALA A 67 -5.57 -0.50 -12.26
CA ALA A 67 -5.46 -0.72 -10.81
C ALA A 67 -6.56 -1.65 -10.27
N GLN A 68 -7.79 -1.52 -10.77
CA GLN A 68 -8.90 -2.40 -10.39
C GLN A 68 -8.68 -3.83 -10.89
N ASN A 69 -8.30 -3.99 -12.16
CA ASN A 69 -8.04 -5.30 -12.76
C ASN A 69 -6.87 -6.02 -12.10
N ILE A 70 -5.74 -5.32 -11.86
CA ILE A 70 -4.60 -5.96 -11.19
C ILE A 70 -4.93 -6.35 -9.75
N GLY A 71 -5.72 -5.55 -9.03
CA GLY A 71 -6.22 -5.91 -7.70
C GLY A 71 -7.01 -7.23 -7.71
N LYS A 72 -7.89 -7.40 -8.70
CA LYS A 72 -8.65 -8.62 -8.93
C LYS A 72 -7.74 -9.81 -9.29
N LEU A 73 -6.85 -9.65 -10.29
CA LEU A 73 -5.94 -10.71 -10.74
C LEU A 73 -4.98 -11.17 -9.65
N LEU A 74 -4.46 -10.27 -8.82
CA LEU A 74 -3.65 -10.63 -7.66
C LEU A 74 -4.43 -11.53 -6.70
N SER A 75 -5.68 -11.19 -6.42
CA SER A 75 -6.57 -12.01 -5.60
C SER A 75 -6.80 -13.40 -6.20
N GLU A 76 -7.06 -13.49 -7.50
CA GLU A 76 -7.25 -14.75 -8.23
C GLU A 76 -6.01 -15.66 -8.17
N ASN A 77 -4.82 -15.06 -8.07
CA ASN A 77 -3.56 -15.77 -7.95
C ASN A 77 -3.07 -15.93 -6.49
N ASN A 78 -3.94 -15.74 -5.50
CA ASN A 78 -3.67 -15.87 -4.06
C ASN A 78 -2.60 -14.90 -3.51
N TYR A 79 -2.40 -13.76 -4.16
CA TYR A 79 -1.63 -12.65 -3.62
C TYR A 79 -2.51 -11.71 -2.81
N LYS A 80 -1.92 -11.09 -1.78
CA LYS A 80 -2.55 -10.03 -1.00
C LYS A 80 -2.19 -8.67 -1.60
N VAL A 81 -3.19 -7.82 -1.83
CA VAL A 81 -2.94 -6.45 -2.25
C VAL A 81 -2.51 -5.62 -1.04
N VAL A 82 -1.34 -5.00 -1.11
CA VAL A 82 -0.84 -4.05 -0.09
C VAL A 82 -0.88 -2.65 -0.68
N SER A 83 -1.57 -1.72 -0.03
CA SER A 83 -1.60 -0.33 -0.50
C SER A 83 -1.87 0.67 0.63
N GLY A 84 -1.89 1.95 0.31
CA GLY A 84 -1.93 3.01 1.30
C GLY A 84 -3.30 3.62 1.56
N LEU A 85 -4.36 3.12 0.94
CA LEU A 85 -5.71 3.64 1.05
C LEU A 85 -5.83 5.15 0.69
N ALA A 86 -4.92 5.68 -0.14
CA ALA A 86 -5.04 7.01 -0.70
C ALA A 86 -6.14 7.04 -1.78
N THR A 87 -6.65 8.23 -2.13
CA THR A 87 -7.48 8.38 -3.34
C THR A 87 -6.69 7.95 -4.58
N GLY A 88 -7.38 7.59 -5.66
CA GLY A 88 -6.78 7.18 -6.92
C GLY A 88 -6.36 5.70 -6.92
N ILE A 89 -5.18 5.39 -7.41
CA ILE A 89 -4.72 4.03 -7.67
C ILE A 89 -4.90 3.09 -6.47
N ASP A 90 -4.53 3.54 -5.27
CA ASP A 90 -4.65 2.73 -4.04
C ASP A 90 -6.10 2.29 -3.79
N THR A 91 -7.07 3.22 -3.97
CA THR A 91 -8.51 2.95 -3.82
C THR A 91 -8.96 1.85 -4.77
N PHE A 92 -8.59 1.95 -6.06
CA PHE A 92 -9.04 1.02 -7.09
C PHE A 92 -8.40 -0.36 -6.94
N ALA A 93 -7.12 -0.42 -6.54
CA ALA A 93 -6.45 -1.68 -6.24
C ALA A 93 -7.11 -2.43 -5.08
N HIS A 94 -7.42 -1.74 -3.97
CA HIS A 94 -8.16 -2.34 -2.86
C HIS A 94 -9.56 -2.81 -3.29
N SER A 95 -10.29 -1.97 -4.05
CA SER A 95 -11.64 -2.30 -4.53
C SER A 95 -11.65 -3.53 -5.43
N GLY A 96 -10.75 -3.59 -6.42
CA GLY A 96 -10.65 -4.75 -7.32
C GLY A 96 -10.33 -6.04 -6.57
N CYS A 97 -9.46 -5.99 -5.57
CA CYS A 97 -9.16 -7.13 -4.71
C CYS A 97 -10.40 -7.61 -3.93
N LEU A 98 -11.14 -6.69 -3.31
CA LEU A 98 -12.36 -7.00 -2.54
C LEU A 98 -13.51 -7.51 -3.41
N GLU A 99 -13.68 -7.00 -4.63
CA GLU A 99 -14.69 -7.48 -5.59
C GLU A 99 -14.53 -8.96 -5.93
N ASN A 100 -13.31 -9.48 -5.79
CA ASN A 100 -13.01 -10.90 -5.97
C ASN A 100 -12.81 -11.66 -4.64
N ASN A 101 -13.33 -11.15 -3.53
CA ASN A 101 -13.18 -11.71 -2.17
C ASN A 101 -11.72 -11.93 -1.74
N GLY A 102 -10.79 -11.15 -2.28
CA GLY A 102 -9.37 -11.25 -1.97
C GLY A 102 -8.98 -10.60 -0.65
N LEU A 103 -7.80 -10.94 -0.17
CA LEU A 103 -7.22 -10.33 1.02
C LEU A 103 -6.45 -9.06 0.66
N THR A 104 -6.75 -7.97 1.35
CA THR A 104 -6.03 -6.72 1.14
C THR A 104 -5.61 -6.08 2.46
N ILE A 105 -4.47 -5.42 2.45
CA ILE A 105 -3.80 -4.81 3.60
C ILE A 105 -3.66 -3.31 3.35
N ALA A 106 -4.41 -2.52 4.12
CA ALA A 106 -4.30 -1.06 4.07
C ALA A 106 -3.25 -0.56 5.06
N ILE A 107 -2.22 0.11 4.58
CA ILE A 107 -1.21 0.75 5.43
C ILE A 107 -1.56 2.22 5.59
N LEU A 108 -1.87 2.64 6.81
CA LEU A 108 -2.33 3.99 7.12
C LEU A 108 -1.21 4.83 7.75
N ALA A 109 -1.23 6.12 7.50
CA ALA A 109 -0.35 7.05 8.23
C ALA A 109 -0.77 7.18 9.71
N TRP A 110 -2.08 7.11 9.99
CA TRP A 110 -2.73 7.03 11.32
C TRP A 110 -4.19 6.59 11.17
N PHE A 111 -4.82 6.15 12.27
CA PHE A 111 -6.22 5.69 12.27
C PHE A 111 -7.24 6.78 12.51
N HIS A 112 -6.98 7.69 13.47
CA HIS A 112 -7.94 8.71 13.85
C HIS A 112 -8.10 9.75 12.75
N GLU A 113 -9.36 10.07 12.40
CA GLU A 113 -9.67 11.02 11.31
C GLU A 113 -8.99 10.60 9.99
N LEU A 114 -9.35 9.41 9.52
CA LEU A 114 -8.80 8.85 8.29
C LEU A 114 -8.77 9.87 7.15
N SER A 115 -7.64 9.97 6.49
CA SER A 115 -7.45 10.79 5.29
C SER A 115 -7.00 9.88 4.12
N PRO A 116 -7.74 9.87 3.01
CA PRO A 116 -8.90 10.73 2.71
C PRO A 116 -10.20 10.22 3.35
N LYS A 117 -11.07 11.14 3.75
CA LYS A 117 -12.40 10.82 4.32
C LYS A 117 -13.27 9.93 3.42
N PRO A 118 -13.29 10.11 2.07
CA PRO A 118 -14.07 9.24 1.19
C PRO A 118 -13.76 7.75 1.30
N ASN A 119 -12.57 7.37 1.72
CA ASN A 119 -12.17 5.97 1.82
C ASN A 119 -12.52 5.30 3.16
N LYS A 120 -13.35 5.94 3.99
CA LYS A 120 -13.78 5.37 5.27
C LYS A 120 -14.59 4.08 5.06
N GLU A 121 -15.57 4.10 4.16
CA GLU A 121 -16.39 2.92 3.83
C GLU A 121 -15.53 1.79 3.22
N LEU A 122 -14.53 2.15 2.42
CA LEU A 122 -13.59 1.16 1.88
C LEU A 122 -12.74 0.54 2.99
N LEU A 123 -12.29 1.34 3.98
CA LEU A 123 -11.58 0.80 5.15
C LEU A 123 -12.46 -0.20 5.92
N GLU A 124 -13.73 0.14 6.15
CA GLU A 124 -14.68 -0.74 6.84
C GLU A 124 -14.79 -2.10 6.13
N LYS A 125 -14.90 -2.11 4.80
CA LYS A 125 -14.90 -3.34 4.00
C LYS A 125 -13.57 -4.09 4.05
N ILE A 126 -12.43 -3.38 4.00
CA ILE A 126 -11.11 -3.99 4.07
C ILE A 126 -10.93 -4.78 5.37
N VAL A 127 -11.34 -4.20 6.52
CA VAL A 127 -11.11 -4.84 7.81
C VAL A 127 -12.08 -5.99 8.14
N GLU A 128 -13.12 -6.19 7.35
CA GLU A 128 -14.01 -7.35 7.47
C GLU A 128 -13.29 -8.65 7.11
N THR A 129 -12.49 -8.66 6.06
CA THR A 129 -11.78 -9.85 5.55
C THR A 129 -10.26 -9.72 5.60
N GLY A 130 -9.74 -8.52 5.41
CA GLY A 130 -8.34 -8.14 5.45
C GLY A 130 -8.00 -7.37 6.72
N CYS A 131 -7.03 -6.46 6.64
CA CYS A 131 -6.63 -5.65 7.78
C CYS A 131 -6.11 -4.26 7.38
N ALA A 132 -6.03 -3.39 8.40
CA ALA A 132 -5.33 -2.11 8.30
C ALA A 132 -4.24 -2.01 9.36
N LEU A 133 -3.10 -1.45 8.99
CA LEU A 133 -1.93 -1.27 9.84
C LEU A 133 -1.50 0.20 9.90
N SER A 134 -0.98 0.62 11.03
CA SER A 134 -0.32 1.92 11.17
C SER A 134 0.72 1.93 12.30
N GLU A 135 1.71 2.80 12.21
CA GLU A 135 2.61 3.13 13.33
C GLU A 135 1.98 4.14 14.31
N ASN A 136 0.85 4.76 13.95
CA ASN A 136 0.24 5.84 14.71
C ASN A 136 -1.27 5.67 14.83
N VAL A 137 -1.80 5.92 16.01
CA VAL A 137 -3.26 6.03 16.22
C VAL A 137 -3.75 7.40 15.78
N PHE A 138 -3.04 8.46 16.17
CA PHE A 138 -3.35 9.85 15.82
C PHE A 138 -2.30 10.44 14.89
N ALA A 139 -2.69 11.47 14.14
CA ALA A 139 -1.75 12.24 13.35
C ALA A 139 -0.62 12.79 14.26
N PRO A 140 0.65 12.59 13.90
CA PRO A 140 1.76 13.20 14.63
C PRO A 140 1.63 14.72 14.65
N THR A 141 1.85 15.33 15.83
CA THR A 141 1.79 16.79 15.98
C THR A 141 2.94 17.52 15.31
N LYS A 142 4.09 16.84 15.17
CA LYS A 142 5.26 17.34 14.44
C LYS A 142 5.35 16.57 13.11
N GLU A 143 5.52 17.32 12.03
CA GLU A 143 5.77 16.77 10.69
C GLU A 143 4.81 15.64 10.24
N PRO A 144 3.48 15.87 10.19
CA PRO A 144 2.52 14.83 9.83
C PRO A 144 2.79 14.28 8.42
N LYS A 145 3.39 15.06 7.52
CA LYS A 145 3.81 14.60 6.19
C LYS A 145 4.83 13.45 6.26
N TYR A 146 5.66 13.44 7.28
CA TYR A 146 6.66 12.37 7.47
C TYR A 146 6.01 11.02 7.83
N ALA A 147 4.82 11.02 8.43
CA ALA A 147 4.08 9.79 8.69
C ALA A 147 3.67 9.07 7.40
N PHE A 148 3.37 9.81 6.32
CA PHE A 148 3.09 9.20 5.01
C PHE A 148 4.33 8.52 4.43
N LEU A 149 5.51 9.13 4.53
CA LEU A 149 6.76 8.51 4.06
C LEU A 149 7.10 7.25 4.87
N LYS A 150 6.88 7.30 6.19
CA LYS A 150 7.07 6.12 7.04
C LYS A 150 6.10 5.00 6.71
N ARG A 151 4.87 5.33 6.39
CA ARG A 151 3.86 4.39 5.93
C ARG A 151 4.31 3.69 4.65
N ASP A 152 4.87 4.42 3.70
CA ASP A 152 5.36 3.88 2.42
C ASP A 152 6.53 2.88 2.63
N ASP A 153 7.38 3.09 3.65
CA ASP A 153 8.36 2.08 4.07
C ASP A 153 7.69 0.74 4.42
N ILE A 154 6.54 0.76 5.13
CA ILE A 154 5.84 -0.46 5.53
C ILE A 154 5.17 -1.11 4.32
N ILE A 155 4.60 -0.34 3.38
CA ILE A 155 4.06 -0.88 2.13
C ILE A 155 5.14 -1.70 1.42
N ALA A 156 6.31 -1.12 1.19
CA ALA A 156 7.42 -1.84 0.55
C ALA A 156 7.88 -3.06 1.37
N ALA A 157 7.91 -2.96 2.70
CA ALA A 157 8.36 -4.06 3.57
C ALA A 157 7.45 -5.28 3.52
N LEU A 158 6.14 -5.07 3.41
CA LEU A 158 5.12 -6.14 3.39
C LEU A 158 4.87 -6.69 1.99
N SER A 159 5.73 -6.36 1.02
CA SER A 159 5.52 -6.73 -0.37
C SER A 159 6.71 -7.45 -0.96
N ASP A 160 6.44 -8.47 -1.77
CA ASP A 160 7.44 -9.20 -2.52
C ASP A 160 7.75 -8.52 -3.87
N ALA A 161 6.83 -7.70 -4.37
CA ALA A 161 7.03 -6.77 -5.48
C ALA A 161 6.21 -5.50 -5.30
N VAL A 162 6.60 -4.41 -5.95
CA VAL A 162 5.89 -3.13 -5.98
C VAL A 162 5.45 -2.81 -7.40
N VAL A 163 4.14 -2.81 -7.64
CA VAL A 163 3.53 -2.40 -8.91
C VAL A 163 3.19 -0.92 -8.82
N VAL A 164 3.82 -0.11 -9.68
CA VAL A 164 3.52 1.31 -9.84
C VAL A 164 2.65 1.48 -11.07
N VAL A 165 1.36 1.77 -10.89
CA VAL A 165 0.42 1.89 -12.01
C VAL A 165 0.62 3.20 -12.75
N GLU A 166 0.59 4.32 -12.05
CA GLU A 166 0.88 5.65 -12.59
C GLU A 166 1.54 6.50 -11.51
N THR A 167 2.56 7.26 -11.86
CA THR A 167 3.20 8.19 -10.93
C THR A 167 3.82 9.38 -11.65
N ARG A 168 3.97 10.49 -10.95
CA ARG A 168 4.85 11.58 -11.38
C ARG A 168 6.27 11.33 -10.91
N SER A 169 7.25 11.89 -11.61
CA SER A 169 8.68 11.73 -11.30
C SER A 169 9.07 12.11 -9.85
N LYS A 170 8.27 12.92 -9.16
CA LYS A 170 8.43 13.30 -7.74
C LYS A 170 7.21 12.93 -6.88
N GLY A 171 6.46 11.90 -7.28
CA GLY A 171 5.25 11.44 -6.57
C GLY A 171 5.55 10.52 -5.37
N GLY A 172 4.54 10.31 -4.51
CA GLY A 172 4.64 9.38 -3.36
C GLY A 172 4.89 7.94 -3.80
N ALA A 173 4.24 7.48 -4.89
CA ALA A 173 4.47 6.14 -5.43
C ALA A 173 5.90 5.94 -5.93
N LYS A 174 6.54 6.99 -6.52
CA LYS A 174 7.96 6.99 -6.84
C LYS A 174 8.82 6.77 -5.60
N TYR A 175 8.47 7.40 -4.47
CA TYR A 175 9.18 7.19 -3.21
C TYR A 175 9.09 5.74 -2.72
N THR A 176 7.91 5.10 -2.83
CA THR A 176 7.74 3.66 -2.52
C THR A 176 8.60 2.80 -3.42
N ALA A 177 8.65 3.09 -4.73
CA ALA A 177 9.52 2.41 -5.69
C ALA A 177 11.02 2.55 -5.32
N ASP A 178 11.45 3.74 -4.90
CA ASP A 178 12.82 3.99 -4.46
C ASP A 178 13.20 3.18 -3.21
N ILE A 179 12.26 3.01 -2.28
CA ILE A 179 12.48 2.14 -1.12
C ILE A 179 12.64 0.70 -1.58
N ALA A 180 11.73 0.21 -2.42
CA ALA A 180 11.75 -1.15 -2.96
C ALA A 180 13.09 -1.45 -3.65
N LYS A 181 13.54 -0.58 -4.55
CA LYS A 181 14.83 -0.70 -5.26
C LYS A 181 16.01 -0.79 -4.29
N ARG A 182 16.09 0.12 -3.30
CA ARG A 182 17.16 0.08 -2.28
C ARG A 182 17.17 -1.21 -1.48
N LYS A 183 16.02 -1.89 -1.37
CA LYS A 183 15.83 -3.15 -0.64
C LYS A 183 15.84 -4.38 -1.54
N LYS A 184 16.13 -4.20 -2.83
CA LYS A 184 16.14 -5.27 -3.83
C LYS A 184 14.79 -5.98 -3.97
N ILE A 185 13.70 -5.27 -3.71
CA ILE A 185 12.35 -5.70 -3.99
C ILE A 185 12.05 -5.30 -5.44
N PRO A 186 11.57 -6.21 -6.30
CA PRO A 186 11.23 -5.90 -7.68
C PRO A 186 10.25 -4.73 -7.78
N VAL A 187 10.51 -3.81 -8.71
CA VAL A 187 9.59 -2.73 -9.07
C VAL A 187 9.09 -2.99 -10.48
N ILE A 188 7.78 -3.03 -10.62
CA ILE A 188 7.07 -3.24 -11.89
C ILE A 188 6.31 -1.95 -12.20
N ILE A 189 6.39 -1.48 -13.44
CA ILE A 189 5.65 -0.32 -13.92
C ILE A 189 4.72 -0.71 -15.04
N SER A 190 3.50 -0.18 -15.03
CA SER A 190 2.52 -0.46 -16.09
C SER A 190 2.70 0.49 -17.26
N LYS A 191 2.72 -0.08 -18.48
CA LYS A 191 2.74 0.70 -19.71
C LYS A 191 1.34 1.13 -20.10
N ILE A 192 0.86 2.22 -19.49
CA ILE A 192 -0.46 2.78 -19.76
C ILE A 192 -0.33 3.92 -20.77
N ASN A 193 -1.10 3.84 -21.86
CA ASN A 193 -1.20 4.94 -22.79
C ASN A 193 -2.07 6.06 -22.18
N ASN A 194 -1.45 7.16 -21.82
CA ASN A 194 -2.14 8.37 -21.42
C ASN A 194 -1.51 9.59 -22.07
N ASN A 195 -2.26 10.69 -22.11
CA ASN A 195 -1.83 11.96 -22.71
C ASN A 195 -1.23 12.92 -21.67
N ASP A 196 -1.09 12.51 -20.40
CA ASP A 196 -0.51 13.31 -19.32
C ASP A 196 1.01 13.17 -19.34
N THR A 197 1.70 14.24 -19.76
CA THR A 197 3.16 14.26 -19.88
C THR A 197 3.86 14.07 -18.53
N GLU A 198 3.27 14.51 -17.42
CA GLU A 198 3.85 14.31 -16.08
C GLU A 198 3.78 12.84 -15.63
N LEU A 199 2.76 12.11 -16.04
CA LEU A 199 2.66 10.67 -15.80
C LEU A 199 3.63 9.89 -16.71
N GLN A 200 3.79 10.34 -17.95
CA GLN A 200 4.80 9.77 -18.87
C GLN A 200 6.21 9.99 -18.33
N ASP A 201 6.53 11.21 -17.85
CA ASP A 201 7.83 11.48 -17.22
C ASP A 201 8.09 10.56 -16.01
N GLY A 202 7.06 10.28 -15.22
CA GLY A 202 7.17 9.36 -14.08
C GLY A 202 7.45 7.91 -14.51
N PHE A 203 6.81 7.46 -15.59
CA PHE A 203 7.06 6.15 -16.20
C PHE A 203 8.52 6.08 -16.73
N ASP A 204 8.93 7.04 -17.56
CA ASP A 204 10.25 7.07 -18.19
C ASP A 204 11.38 7.06 -17.14
N VAL A 205 11.22 7.82 -16.04
CA VAL A 205 12.18 7.83 -14.93
C VAL A 205 12.31 6.45 -14.30
N LEU A 206 11.19 5.78 -14.00
CA LEU A 206 11.22 4.45 -13.38
C LEU A 206 11.81 3.39 -14.32
N GLU A 207 11.48 3.44 -15.62
CA GLU A 207 12.04 2.55 -16.65
C GLU A 207 13.56 2.72 -16.76
N GLN A 208 14.04 3.98 -16.89
CA GLN A 208 15.48 4.29 -16.94
C GLN A 208 16.21 3.84 -15.67
N GLU A 209 15.54 3.85 -14.54
CA GLU A 209 16.08 3.37 -13.27
C GLU A 209 15.99 1.84 -13.11
N GLY A 210 15.54 1.10 -14.13
CA GLY A 210 15.57 -0.35 -14.20
C GLY A 210 14.34 -1.04 -13.59
N ALA A 211 13.18 -0.36 -13.54
CA ALA A 211 11.93 -1.03 -13.24
C ALA A 211 11.52 -1.97 -14.39
N LEU A 212 10.86 -3.08 -14.06
CA LEU A 212 10.35 -4.03 -15.04
C LEU A 212 9.06 -3.47 -15.66
N VAL A 213 8.95 -3.49 -16.98
CA VAL A 213 7.79 -2.95 -17.69
C VAL A 213 6.77 -4.06 -17.93
N ALA A 214 5.57 -3.91 -17.42
CA ALA A 214 4.42 -4.74 -17.74
C ALA A 214 3.56 -4.04 -18.81
N LYS A 215 3.18 -4.75 -19.86
CA LYS A 215 2.35 -4.23 -20.95
C LYS A 215 0.87 -4.20 -20.56
N ASP A 216 0.46 -5.18 -19.76
CA ASP A 216 -0.89 -5.37 -19.25
C ASP A 216 -0.83 -6.02 -17.85
N GLU A 217 -1.99 -6.32 -17.30
CA GLU A 217 -2.12 -6.91 -15.97
C GLU A 217 -1.65 -8.36 -15.91
N ASP A 218 -1.76 -9.11 -17.00
CA ASP A 218 -1.27 -10.49 -17.08
C ASP A 218 0.25 -10.54 -17.06
N ASP A 219 0.94 -9.61 -17.76
CA ASP A 219 2.40 -9.44 -17.70
C ASP A 219 2.86 -9.22 -16.24
N VAL A 220 2.09 -8.45 -15.43
CA VAL A 220 2.44 -8.27 -14.00
C VAL A 220 2.45 -9.62 -13.27
N ILE A 221 1.43 -10.45 -13.50
CA ILE A 221 1.35 -11.79 -12.87
C ILE A 221 2.49 -12.69 -13.32
N GLU A 222 2.88 -12.62 -14.58
CA GLU A 222 4.01 -13.40 -15.09
C GLU A 222 5.35 -12.97 -14.49
N ILE A 223 5.56 -11.67 -14.30
CA ILE A 223 6.79 -11.11 -13.73
C ILE A 223 6.96 -11.48 -12.24
N ILE A 224 5.87 -11.60 -11.48
CA ILE A 224 5.93 -11.90 -10.04
C ILE A 224 5.98 -13.40 -9.72
N LYS A 225 5.69 -14.29 -10.68
CA LYS A 225 5.82 -15.76 -10.54
C LYS A 225 7.27 -16.20 -10.63
#